data_cc976e7977b9dee1b1c447c9442ed281
#
_entry.id   cc976e7977b9dee1b1c447c9442ed281
#
_cell.length_a   1.000
_cell.length_b   1.000
_cell.length_c   1.000
_cell.angle_alpha   90.00
_cell.angle_beta   90.00
_cell.angle_gamma   90.00
#
_symmetry.space_group_name_H-M   'P 1'
#
loop_
_entity.id
_entity.type
_entity.pdbx_description
1 polymer ?
#
loop_
_entity_poly.entity_id
_entity_poly.type
_entity_poly.pdbx_seq_one_letter_code
_entity_poly.pdbx_strand_id
1 'polypeptide(L)'
;MRIRLIILFLFVLTGIHAQTPPRFSFLRYNDDLSYLATEKHEGLYYKVKYIPIGKNNDNYLSTGGEIRYQYINTINEKWGDDSNGSDGYFMSRYLAHVHLHTKYIRLFFQLQSSFAYSKADVSPVDENPLDVHQFFADVVFTKHLFLRAGRQEILFGSRRLVGVREGPNSRLAFDGGSIIFKSENNSNQLFYVHPVANRPQVFDDNFNRNAKLWGNYTVVNNVPLIQNIDLYYLGLYKSNASFDDASGKEIRHSVGTRIWKNKGDLTYNFETVYQFGKMAGKTISAWTVSSQTNYQFTNIKFSPTVGLKTEIISGDRQANDNRLETFNPLYPRGAYFGLVALIGPSNLFDIHPSLDFNLSNRVSAGIDYDFFWRWSINDGIYAPNVQLVYSGQNLDEKFIGTQLAANLNFDVNSFLSLTAEAAWFNAGPFLKEAGTGKDYYYSAVTAQFKF
;
A
#
# COMPACT_ATOMS: atom_id res chain seq x y z
N MET A 1 7.14 -32.50 13.18
CA MET A 1 8.34 -31.85 12.63
C MET A 1 8.18 -30.33 12.43
N ARG A 2 7.00 -29.80 12.09
CA ARG A 2 6.74 -28.36 11.82
C ARG A 2 6.87 -27.42 13.03
N ILE A 3 6.46 -27.83 14.24
CA ILE A 3 6.56 -27.00 15.46
C ILE A 3 8.03 -26.79 15.90
N ARG A 4 8.92 -27.79 15.68
CA ARG A 4 10.35 -27.67 16.04
C ARG A 4 11.11 -26.65 15.19
N LEU A 5 10.70 -26.41 13.95
CA LEU A 5 11.28 -25.37 13.09
C LEU A 5 10.92 -23.96 13.57
N ILE A 6 9.69 -23.76 14.02
CA ILE A 6 9.22 -22.45 14.54
C ILE A 6 9.97 -22.09 15.83
N ILE A 7 10.20 -23.06 16.71
CA ILE A 7 10.94 -22.84 17.97
C ILE A 7 12.42 -22.57 17.69
N LEU A 8 13.05 -23.25 16.75
CA LEU A 8 14.43 -23.01 16.34
C LEU A 8 14.61 -21.62 15.74
N PHE A 9 13.63 -21.15 14.98
CA PHE A 9 13.63 -19.83 14.38
C PHE A 9 13.50 -18.70 15.44
N LEU A 10 12.67 -18.89 16.46
CA LEU A 10 12.56 -17.97 17.60
C LEU A 10 13.87 -17.84 18.39
N PHE A 11 14.63 -18.92 18.55
CA PHE A 11 15.94 -18.90 19.24
C PHE A 11 17.01 -18.14 18.45
N VAL A 12 17.00 -18.17 17.12
CA VAL A 12 17.94 -17.38 16.29
C VAL A 12 17.65 -15.87 16.40
N LEU A 13 16.38 -15.50 16.60
CA LEU A 13 15.96 -14.09 16.70
C LEU A 13 16.46 -13.39 17.98
N THR A 14 16.71 -14.13 19.07
CA THR A 14 17.15 -13.52 20.34
C THR A 14 18.64 -13.17 20.37
N GLY A 15 19.43 -13.65 19.41
CA GLY A 15 20.88 -13.41 19.34
C GLY A 15 21.32 -12.21 18.48
N ILE A 16 20.40 -11.54 17.79
CA ILE A 16 20.75 -10.39 16.94
C ILE A 16 20.67 -9.10 17.75
N HIS A 17 21.82 -8.63 18.24
CA HIS A 17 21.95 -7.33 18.87
C HIS A 17 22.69 -6.39 17.92
N ALA A 18 22.03 -5.30 17.51
CA ALA A 18 22.66 -4.20 16.79
C ALA A 18 23.08 -3.12 17.81
N GLN A 19 24.32 -2.65 17.74
CA GLN A 19 24.79 -1.54 18.58
C GLN A 19 24.03 -0.25 18.27
N THR A 20 23.76 0.00 16.97
CA THR A 20 22.87 1.07 16.50
C THR A 20 21.62 0.44 15.91
N PRO A 21 20.41 0.84 16.35
CA PRO A 21 19.18 0.27 15.82
C PRO A 21 19.08 0.50 14.31
N PRO A 22 18.88 -0.53 13.49
CA PRO A 22 18.70 -0.36 12.05
C PRO A 22 17.40 0.39 11.77
N ARG A 23 17.45 1.27 10.77
CA ARG A 23 16.29 1.95 10.22
C ARG A 23 15.98 1.35 8.87
N PHE A 24 14.91 0.58 8.79
CA PHE A 24 14.49 -0.05 7.54
C PHE A 24 13.52 0.86 6.78
N SER A 25 13.89 1.25 5.55
CA SER A 25 13.00 1.96 4.65
C SER A 25 11.84 1.06 4.23
N PHE A 26 10.68 1.64 3.96
CA PHE A 26 9.54 0.89 3.44
C PHE A 26 9.87 0.24 2.08
N LEU A 27 10.52 0.99 1.19
CA LEU A 27 11.14 0.47 -0.03
C LEU A 27 12.61 0.15 0.28
N ARG A 28 12.94 -1.12 0.46
CA ARG A 28 14.24 -1.59 0.96
C ARG A 28 15.44 -1.16 0.10
N TYR A 29 15.23 -0.89 -1.16
CA TYR A 29 16.27 -0.34 -2.05
C TYR A 29 16.64 1.14 -1.73
N ASN A 30 15.91 1.79 -0.85
CA ASN A 30 16.26 3.12 -0.31
C ASN A 30 17.04 3.05 1.00
N ASP A 31 17.35 1.85 1.53
CA ASP A 31 18.20 1.71 2.71
C ASP A 31 19.61 2.24 2.38
N ASP A 32 20.05 3.26 3.11
CA ASP A 32 21.41 3.77 3.04
C ASP A 32 22.24 3.18 4.17
N LEU A 33 23.21 2.35 3.82
CA LEU A 33 24.09 1.65 4.73
C LEU A 33 25.55 2.15 4.64
N SER A 34 25.79 3.25 3.92
CA SER A 34 27.11 3.84 3.74
C SER A 34 27.79 4.25 5.05
N TYR A 35 26.99 4.59 6.08
CA TYR A 35 27.48 4.92 7.42
C TYR A 35 28.25 3.76 8.07
N LEU A 36 28.00 2.51 7.71
CA LEU A 36 28.71 1.33 8.20
C LEU A 36 30.16 1.25 7.72
N ALA A 37 30.54 2.04 6.71
CA ALA A 37 31.93 2.11 6.21
C ALA A 37 32.89 2.75 7.23
N THR A 38 32.37 3.67 8.04
CA THR A 38 33.19 4.50 8.95
C THR A 38 33.10 4.05 10.42
N GLU A 39 32.07 3.30 10.77
CA GLU A 39 31.84 2.83 12.11
C GLU A 39 32.35 1.39 12.28
N LYS A 40 33.11 1.13 13.35
CA LYS A 40 33.51 -0.25 13.70
C LYS A 40 32.32 -0.95 14.36
N HIS A 41 31.69 -1.81 13.61
CA HIS A 41 30.63 -2.67 14.12
C HIS A 41 31.09 -4.12 14.18
N GLU A 42 30.86 -4.77 15.30
CA GLU A 42 31.11 -6.20 15.48
C GLU A 42 29.81 -6.99 15.34
N GLY A 43 29.91 -8.22 14.81
CA GLY A 43 28.79 -9.13 14.66
C GLY A 43 28.44 -9.46 13.23
N LEU A 44 27.77 -10.60 13.06
CA LEU A 44 27.41 -11.14 11.75
C LEU A 44 26.46 -10.20 10.98
N TYR A 45 25.53 -9.54 11.68
CA TYR A 45 24.58 -8.62 11.07
C TYR A 45 25.28 -7.54 10.25
N TYR A 46 26.25 -6.85 10.85
CA TYR A 46 26.95 -5.76 10.13
C TYR A 46 27.81 -6.28 8.98
N LYS A 47 28.41 -7.47 9.13
CA LYS A 47 29.21 -8.11 8.06
C LYS A 47 28.41 -8.43 6.81
N VAL A 48 27.12 -8.74 6.94
CA VAL A 48 26.24 -9.03 5.78
C VAL A 48 25.51 -7.78 5.28
N LYS A 49 25.43 -6.71 6.11
CA LYS A 49 24.83 -5.44 5.72
C LYS A 49 25.77 -4.54 4.94
N TYR A 50 27.06 -4.66 5.19
CA TYR A 50 28.05 -3.87 4.48
C TYR A 50 29.26 -4.76 4.14
N ILE A 51 29.28 -5.24 2.90
CA ILE A 51 30.38 -6.05 2.36
C ILE A 51 31.12 -5.15 1.36
N PRO A 52 32.30 -4.60 1.73
CA PRO A 52 33.03 -3.65 0.88
C PRO A 52 33.51 -4.32 -0.40
N ILE A 53 33.43 -3.61 -1.54
CA ILE A 53 33.91 -4.06 -2.85
C ILE A 53 35.04 -3.14 -3.29
N GLY A 54 36.26 -3.68 -3.32
CA GLY A 54 37.47 -2.91 -3.66
C GLY A 54 37.92 -1.98 -2.52
N LYS A 55 38.58 -0.87 -2.90
CA LYS A 55 39.18 0.09 -1.95
C LYS A 55 38.31 1.33 -1.70
N ASN A 56 37.22 1.50 -2.44
CA ASN A 56 36.34 2.64 -2.32
C ASN A 56 35.17 2.29 -1.39
N ASN A 57 35.02 3.02 -0.29
CA ASN A 57 33.95 2.83 0.68
C ASN A 57 32.52 3.04 0.13
N ASP A 58 32.39 3.73 -1.02
CA ASP A 58 31.08 3.90 -1.69
C ASP A 58 30.62 2.63 -2.44
N ASN A 59 31.53 1.64 -2.60
CA ASN A 59 31.22 0.40 -3.29
C ASN A 59 31.04 -0.73 -2.28
N TYR A 60 29.82 -1.22 -2.15
CA TYR A 60 29.48 -2.32 -1.22
C TYR A 60 28.31 -3.16 -1.73
N LEU A 61 28.26 -4.37 -1.20
CA LEU A 61 27.12 -5.26 -1.32
C LEU A 61 26.39 -5.30 0.03
N SER A 62 25.08 -5.26 0.00
CA SER A 62 24.22 -5.42 1.17
C SER A 62 23.22 -6.54 0.94
N THR A 63 22.87 -7.25 2.00
CA THR A 63 21.80 -8.26 1.99
C THR A 63 20.76 -7.93 3.04
N GLY A 64 19.54 -8.40 2.84
CA GLY A 64 18.48 -8.21 3.81
C GLY A 64 17.19 -8.91 3.41
N GLY A 65 16.17 -8.70 4.21
CA GLY A 65 14.91 -9.34 3.95
C GLY A 65 13.83 -8.98 4.96
N GLU A 66 12.72 -9.70 4.81
CA GLU A 66 11.55 -9.61 5.67
C GLU A 66 10.89 -10.99 5.76
N ILE A 67 10.42 -11.33 6.94
CA ILE A 67 9.55 -12.47 7.16
C ILE A 67 8.31 -11.96 7.88
N ARG A 68 7.14 -12.28 7.31
CA ARG A 68 5.84 -11.95 7.92
C ARG A 68 5.03 -13.21 8.11
N TYR A 69 4.50 -13.41 9.30
CA TYR A 69 3.46 -14.38 9.61
C TYR A 69 2.22 -13.63 10.06
N GLN A 70 1.07 -14.01 9.53
CA GLN A 70 -0.19 -13.37 9.85
C GLN A 70 -1.27 -14.44 9.99
N TYR A 71 -2.00 -14.44 11.10
CA TYR A 71 -3.25 -15.15 11.26
C TYR A 71 -4.39 -14.18 11.09
N ILE A 72 -5.35 -14.53 10.25
CA ILE A 72 -6.56 -13.74 9.98
C ILE A 72 -7.77 -14.60 10.27
N ASN A 73 -8.77 -14.01 10.90
CA ASN A 73 -10.08 -14.62 11.08
C ASN A 73 -11.15 -13.62 10.65
N THR A 74 -12.08 -14.08 9.82
CA THR A 74 -13.19 -13.30 9.28
C THR A 74 -14.51 -14.01 9.55
N ILE A 75 -15.58 -13.25 9.77
CA ILE A 75 -16.94 -13.76 9.94
C ILE A 75 -17.87 -12.94 9.06
N ASN A 76 -18.75 -13.63 8.33
CA ASN A 76 -19.69 -13.06 7.36
C ASN A 76 -18.98 -12.32 6.20
N GLU A 77 -18.02 -12.97 5.55
CA GLU A 77 -17.36 -12.37 4.38
C GLU A 77 -18.39 -11.88 3.36
N LYS A 78 -18.04 -10.78 2.68
CA LYS A 78 -18.96 -10.02 1.80
C LYS A 78 -20.34 -9.76 2.45
N TRP A 79 -20.32 -9.40 3.73
CA TRP A 79 -21.52 -9.13 4.54
C TRP A 79 -22.54 -10.28 4.55
N GLY A 80 -22.02 -11.52 4.49
CA GLY A 80 -22.81 -12.75 4.54
C GLY A 80 -23.19 -13.31 3.18
N ASP A 81 -22.76 -12.70 2.07
CA ASP A 81 -23.02 -13.20 0.71
C ASP A 81 -21.93 -14.13 0.20
N ASP A 82 -20.83 -14.29 0.95
CA ASP A 82 -19.85 -15.33 0.65
C ASP A 82 -20.32 -16.69 1.15
N SER A 83 -20.20 -17.71 0.31
CA SER A 83 -20.64 -19.09 0.63
C SER A 83 -19.86 -19.72 1.78
N ASN A 84 -18.64 -19.23 2.07
CA ASN A 84 -17.78 -19.77 3.11
C ASN A 84 -18.18 -19.25 4.51
N GLY A 85 -18.94 -18.15 4.59
CA GLY A 85 -19.48 -17.57 5.83
C GLY A 85 -18.40 -16.99 6.76
N SER A 86 -17.54 -17.84 7.31
CA SER A 86 -16.39 -17.43 8.13
C SER A 86 -15.14 -18.22 7.73
N ASP A 87 -14.00 -17.55 7.75
CA ASP A 87 -12.72 -18.14 7.37
C ASP A 87 -11.63 -17.79 8.39
N GLY A 88 -10.78 -18.77 8.71
CA GLY A 88 -9.64 -18.64 9.61
C GLY A 88 -8.38 -19.22 8.99
N TYR A 89 -7.43 -18.37 8.61
CA TYR A 89 -6.28 -18.80 7.81
C TYR A 89 -4.96 -18.15 8.23
N PHE A 90 -3.85 -18.80 7.87
CA PHE A 90 -2.51 -18.27 8.03
C PHE A 90 -1.92 -17.82 6.70
N MET A 91 -1.27 -16.66 6.72
CA MET A 91 -0.44 -16.18 5.63
C MET A 91 1.01 -16.07 6.07
N SER A 92 1.94 -16.45 5.19
CA SER A 92 3.37 -16.22 5.39
C SER A 92 3.98 -15.57 4.15
N ARG A 93 4.85 -14.57 4.36
CA ARG A 93 5.60 -13.89 3.31
C ARG A 93 7.07 -13.85 3.66
N TYR A 94 7.91 -14.17 2.69
CA TYR A 94 9.36 -14.14 2.79
C TYR A 94 9.90 -13.27 1.66
N LEU A 95 10.67 -12.24 2.01
CA LEU A 95 11.41 -11.41 1.08
C LEU A 95 12.89 -11.53 1.38
N ALA A 96 13.72 -11.77 0.39
CA ALA A 96 15.17 -11.76 0.52
C ALA A 96 15.78 -10.93 -0.59
N HIS A 97 16.68 -10.01 -0.27
CA HIS A 97 17.29 -9.14 -1.27
C HIS A 97 18.80 -9.05 -1.15
N VAL A 98 19.39 -8.72 -2.29
CA VAL A 98 20.79 -8.32 -2.43
C VAL A 98 20.82 -6.98 -3.13
N HIS A 99 21.62 -6.03 -2.63
CA HIS A 99 21.75 -4.69 -3.15
C HIS A 99 23.23 -4.35 -3.38
N LEU A 100 23.62 -4.22 -4.63
CA LEU A 100 24.95 -3.73 -5.01
C LEU A 100 24.92 -2.21 -5.15
N HIS A 101 25.73 -1.54 -4.38
CA HIS A 101 25.99 -0.12 -4.48
C HIS A 101 27.36 0.15 -5.10
N THR A 102 27.39 0.95 -6.17
CA THR A 102 28.62 1.57 -6.69
C THR A 102 28.35 3.01 -7.07
N LYS A 103 29.38 3.76 -7.33
CA LYS A 103 29.30 5.18 -7.72
C LYS A 103 28.42 5.42 -8.96
N TYR A 104 28.43 4.50 -9.94
CA TYR A 104 27.80 4.69 -11.25
C TYR A 104 26.63 3.75 -11.50
N ILE A 105 26.61 2.59 -10.85
CA ILE A 105 25.60 1.53 -11.05
C ILE A 105 25.15 1.03 -9.70
N ARG A 106 23.84 0.90 -9.52
CA ARG A 106 23.24 0.17 -8.40
C ARG A 106 22.37 -0.96 -8.96
N LEU A 107 22.47 -2.15 -8.37
CA LEU A 107 21.66 -3.30 -8.75
C LEU A 107 20.90 -3.78 -7.52
N PHE A 108 19.60 -3.91 -7.66
CA PHE A 108 18.75 -4.46 -6.59
C PHE A 108 18.05 -5.72 -7.10
N PHE A 109 18.21 -6.81 -6.36
CA PHE A 109 17.55 -8.08 -6.62
C PHE A 109 16.80 -8.53 -5.37
N GLN A 110 15.52 -8.88 -5.51
CA GLN A 110 14.70 -9.38 -4.41
C GLN A 110 13.83 -10.55 -4.88
N LEU A 111 13.88 -11.64 -4.13
CA LEU A 111 12.97 -12.77 -4.23
C LEU A 111 11.79 -12.58 -3.27
N GLN A 112 10.64 -13.08 -3.66
CA GLN A 112 9.43 -13.19 -2.84
C GLN A 112 8.93 -14.63 -2.84
N SER A 113 8.48 -15.07 -1.68
CA SER A 113 7.72 -16.31 -1.51
C SER A 113 6.57 -16.05 -0.56
N SER A 114 5.35 -16.43 -0.91
CA SER A 114 4.14 -16.24 -0.10
C SER A 114 3.24 -17.46 -0.15
N PHE A 115 2.69 -17.81 1.02
CA PHE A 115 1.79 -18.95 1.18
C PHE A 115 0.56 -18.55 1.97
N ALA A 116 -0.56 -19.15 1.61
CA ALA A 116 -1.83 -19.06 2.33
C ALA A 116 -2.26 -20.49 2.76
N TYR A 117 -2.40 -20.70 4.06
CA TYR A 117 -2.76 -22.00 4.62
C TYR A 117 -4.18 -21.94 5.15
N SER A 118 -5.02 -22.88 4.74
CA SER A 118 -6.43 -23.00 5.15
C SER A 118 -7.33 -21.84 4.70
N LYS A 119 -6.90 -20.99 3.78
CA LYS A 119 -7.74 -19.97 3.16
C LYS A 119 -8.68 -20.65 2.15
N ALA A 120 -9.97 -20.35 2.23
CA ALA A 120 -11.00 -20.97 1.38
C ALA A 120 -10.82 -20.64 -0.09
N ASP A 121 -10.66 -19.34 -0.42
CA ASP A 121 -10.46 -18.85 -1.80
C ASP A 121 -9.06 -18.25 -1.95
N VAL A 122 -8.12 -19.05 -2.44
CA VAL A 122 -6.73 -18.62 -2.66
C VAL A 122 -6.57 -18.01 -4.04
N SER A 123 -6.05 -16.79 -4.09
CA SER A 123 -5.72 -16.08 -5.32
C SER A 123 -4.20 -15.94 -5.51
N PRO A 124 -3.69 -15.61 -6.71
CA PRO A 124 -2.24 -15.40 -6.92
C PRO A 124 -1.62 -14.25 -6.12
N VAL A 125 -2.41 -13.36 -5.52
CA VAL A 125 -1.90 -12.34 -4.59
C VAL A 125 -1.85 -12.84 -3.14
N ASP A 126 -2.47 -13.98 -2.85
CA ASP A 126 -2.39 -14.65 -1.55
C ASP A 126 -1.24 -15.66 -1.52
N GLU A 127 -1.07 -16.42 -2.61
CA GLU A 127 -0.05 -17.47 -2.72
C GLU A 127 0.75 -17.31 -4.00
N ASN A 128 2.07 -17.21 -3.85
CA ASN A 128 3.08 -17.21 -4.91
C ASN A 128 4.32 -17.91 -4.34
N PRO A 129 4.56 -19.18 -4.70
CA PRO A 129 5.56 -20.03 -4.03
C PRO A 129 6.97 -19.49 -4.08
N LEU A 130 7.40 -18.91 -5.20
CA LEU A 130 8.69 -18.23 -5.34
C LEU A 130 8.75 -17.48 -6.66
N ASP A 131 9.03 -16.17 -6.59
CA ASP A 131 9.27 -15.36 -7.79
C ASP A 131 10.28 -14.23 -7.58
N VAL A 132 10.74 -13.65 -8.69
CA VAL A 132 11.53 -12.41 -8.69
C VAL A 132 10.60 -11.25 -8.49
N HIS A 133 10.57 -10.74 -7.26
CA HIS A 133 9.72 -9.60 -6.92
C HIS A 133 10.26 -8.26 -7.41
N GLN A 134 11.58 -8.06 -7.29
CA GLN A 134 12.26 -6.89 -7.85
C GLN A 134 13.59 -7.30 -8.47
N PHE A 135 13.88 -6.76 -9.63
CA PHE A 135 15.19 -6.83 -10.28
C PHE A 135 15.35 -5.63 -11.20
N PHE A 136 16.14 -4.68 -10.78
CA PHE A 136 16.39 -3.47 -11.55
C PHE A 136 17.85 -2.98 -11.42
N ALA A 137 18.22 -2.18 -12.38
CA ALA A 137 19.49 -1.44 -12.39
C ALA A 137 19.22 0.07 -12.38
N ASP A 138 19.99 0.81 -11.58
CA ASP A 138 20.09 2.25 -11.66
C ASP A 138 21.42 2.62 -12.35
N VAL A 139 21.36 3.43 -13.40
CA VAL A 139 22.51 4.10 -14.02
C VAL A 139 22.57 5.52 -13.47
N VAL A 140 23.60 5.81 -12.68
CA VAL A 140 23.75 7.08 -11.96
C VAL A 140 24.56 8.06 -12.80
N PHE A 141 23.92 9.10 -13.31
CA PHE A 141 24.58 10.16 -14.09
C PHE A 141 25.22 11.22 -13.19
N THR A 142 24.47 11.60 -12.14
CA THR A 142 24.94 12.53 -11.11
C THR A 142 24.40 12.07 -9.75
N LYS A 143 24.85 12.67 -8.65
CA LYS A 143 24.28 12.40 -7.30
C LYS A 143 22.76 12.67 -7.19
N HIS A 144 22.19 13.39 -8.16
CA HIS A 144 20.79 13.78 -8.19
C HIS A 144 19.96 13.12 -9.28
N LEU A 145 20.61 12.62 -10.36
CA LEU A 145 19.91 12.12 -11.55
C LEU A 145 20.36 10.70 -11.87
N PHE A 146 19.39 9.80 -11.99
CA PHE A 146 19.63 8.42 -12.41
C PHE A 146 18.45 7.87 -13.21
N LEU A 147 18.76 6.88 -14.05
CA LEU A 147 17.81 6.08 -14.80
C LEU A 147 17.65 4.73 -14.10
N ARG A 148 16.44 4.32 -13.81
CA ARG A 148 16.10 3.00 -13.32
C ARG A 148 15.40 2.19 -14.39
N ALA A 149 15.82 0.94 -14.61
CA ALA A 149 15.17 0.02 -15.54
C ALA A 149 15.09 -1.38 -14.95
N GLY A 150 13.95 -2.02 -15.11
CA GLY A 150 13.66 -3.38 -14.62
C GLY A 150 12.39 -3.46 -13.79
N ARG A 151 12.24 -4.57 -13.04
CA ARG A 151 11.13 -4.84 -12.13
C ARG A 151 11.35 -4.13 -10.80
N GLN A 152 10.42 -3.28 -10.41
CA GLN A 152 10.56 -2.39 -9.26
C GLN A 152 9.22 -2.15 -8.56
N GLU A 153 9.25 -1.93 -7.26
CA GLU A 153 8.14 -1.34 -6.51
C GLU A 153 8.10 0.16 -6.75
N ILE A 154 6.90 0.72 -6.92
CA ILE A 154 6.66 2.15 -7.06
C ILE A 154 5.55 2.57 -6.10
N LEU A 155 5.77 3.66 -5.39
CA LEU A 155 4.73 4.31 -4.59
C LEU A 155 4.87 5.83 -4.66
N PHE A 156 3.74 6.53 -4.65
CA PHE A 156 3.71 7.98 -4.69
C PHE A 156 2.81 8.57 -3.60
N GLY A 157 3.26 9.65 -3.01
CA GLY A 157 2.51 10.51 -2.10
C GLY A 157 1.79 9.76 -0.97
N SER A 158 0.48 9.96 -0.89
CA SER A 158 -0.41 9.32 0.08
C SER A 158 -0.63 7.81 -0.16
N ARG A 159 -0.14 7.28 -1.27
CA ARG A 159 -0.42 5.92 -1.80
C ARG A 159 -1.89 5.69 -2.19
N ARG A 160 -2.62 6.77 -2.38
CA ARG A 160 -4.03 6.74 -2.80
C ARG A 160 -4.18 6.22 -4.22
N LEU A 161 -3.25 6.61 -5.13
CA LEU A 161 -3.30 6.24 -6.54
C LEU A 161 -2.26 5.18 -6.92
N VAL A 162 -1.07 5.22 -6.33
CA VAL A 162 -0.01 4.25 -6.63
C VAL A 162 0.67 3.81 -5.33
N GLY A 163 0.55 2.54 -5.03
CA GLY A 163 1.13 1.90 -3.84
C GLY A 163 1.54 0.46 -4.11
N VAL A 164 2.26 -0.14 -3.19
CA VAL A 164 2.79 -1.51 -3.32
C VAL A 164 1.85 -2.60 -2.79
N ARG A 165 0.64 -2.25 -2.34
CA ARG A 165 -0.35 -3.20 -1.80
C ARG A 165 0.21 -4.05 -0.65
N GLU A 166 0.52 -3.42 0.47
CA GLU A 166 1.10 -4.12 1.63
C GLU A 166 0.14 -5.14 2.27
N GLY A 167 -1.18 -4.93 2.19
CA GLY A 167 -2.19 -5.83 2.76
C GLY A 167 -2.17 -7.24 2.16
N PRO A 168 -2.28 -7.42 0.83
CA PRO A 168 -2.13 -8.73 0.20
C PRO A 168 -0.80 -9.40 0.54
N ASN A 169 -0.77 -10.73 0.48
CA ASN A 169 0.43 -11.48 0.83
C ASN A 169 1.56 -11.26 -0.20
N SER A 170 1.22 -11.16 -1.49
CA SER A 170 2.15 -10.75 -2.54
C SER A 170 2.03 -9.25 -2.81
N ARG A 171 3.17 -8.54 -2.76
CA ARG A 171 3.24 -7.10 -3.01
C ARG A 171 3.18 -6.82 -4.51
N LEU A 172 2.79 -5.58 -4.89
CA LEU A 172 2.73 -5.17 -6.29
C LEU A 172 4.07 -4.60 -6.75
N ALA A 173 4.58 -5.13 -7.85
CA ALA A 173 5.72 -4.60 -8.59
C ALA A 173 5.33 -4.19 -10.02
N PHE A 174 6.22 -3.46 -10.68
CA PHE A 174 6.05 -2.97 -12.04
C PHE A 174 7.31 -3.22 -12.87
N ASP A 175 7.16 -3.67 -14.10
CA ASP A 175 8.23 -3.83 -15.08
C ASP A 175 8.29 -2.60 -16.00
N GLY A 176 9.44 -1.95 -16.11
CA GLY A 176 9.64 -0.80 -16.99
C GLY A 176 10.79 0.11 -16.59
N GLY A 177 10.66 1.40 -16.87
CA GLY A 177 11.72 2.37 -16.64
C GLY A 177 11.25 3.68 -16.02
N SER A 178 12.18 4.34 -15.33
CA SER A 178 11.98 5.63 -14.68
C SER A 178 13.23 6.51 -14.80
N ILE A 179 13.05 7.78 -15.11
CA ILE A 179 14.05 8.81 -14.92
C ILE A 179 13.76 9.50 -13.60
N ILE A 180 14.72 9.48 -12.69
CA ILE A 180 14.53 9.93 -11.31
C ILE A 180 15.53 11.03 -10.99
N PHE A 181 14.99 12.18 -10.60
CA PHE A 181 15.74 13.29 -10.03
C PHE A 181 15.43 13.42 -8.55
N LYS A 182 16.46 13.53 -7.70
CA LYS A 182 16.33 13.76 -6.26
C LYS A 182 17.33 14.79 -5.79
N SER A 183 16.85 15.82 -5.09
CA SER A 183 17.66 16.79 -4.35
C SER A 183 17.13 16.86 -2.91
N GLU A 184 17.69 17.72 -2.08
CA GLU A 184 17.23 17.91 -0.68
C GLU A 184 15.77 18.35 -0.61
N ASN A 185 15.35 19.26 -1.48
CA ASN A 185 14.02 19.87 -1.45
C ASN A 185 13.08 19.39 -2.55
N ASN A 186 13.61 18.74 -3.60
CA ASN A 186 12.80 18.40 -4.76
C ASN A 186 13.04 16.96 -5.18
N SER A 187 11.99 16.28 -5.57
CA SER A 187 12.10 15.01 -6.30
C SER A 187 11.14 15.00 -7.48
N ASN A 188 11.59 14.38 -8.57
CA ASN A 188 10.78 14.17 -9.76
C ASN A 188 11.02 12.77 -10.29
N GLN A 189 9.96 12.08 -10.67
CA GLN A 189 10.04 10.78 -11.32
C GLN A 189 9.15 10.77 -12.56
N LEU A 190 9.76 10.65 -13.72
CA LEU A 190 9.11 10.35 -14.99
C LEU A 190 9.19 8.84 -15.21
N PHE A 191 8.09 8.16 -15.54
CA PHE A 191 8.08 6.70 -15.64
C PHE A 191 7.11 6.18 -16.69
N TYR A 192 7.42 4.97 -17.19
CA TYR A 192 6.54 4.15 -18.03
C TYR A 192 6.73 2.69 -17.66
N VAL A 193 5.66 2.07 -17.16
CA VAL A 193 5.73 0.73 -16.57
C VAL A 193 4.46 -0.10 -16.84
N HIS A 194 4.59 -1.41 -16.70
CA HIS A 194 3.51 -2.38 -16.71
C HIS A 194 3.40 -3.02 -15.32
N PRO A 195 2.21 -3.18 -14.73
CA PRO A 195 2.08 -3.94 -13.50
C PRO A 195 2.46 -5.41 -13.74
N VAL A 196 3.08 -6.01 -12.75
CA VAL A 196 3.37 -7.45 -12.76
C VAL A 196 2.09 -8.19 -12.42
N ALA A 197 1.78 -9.21 -13.18
CA ALA A 197 0.71 -10.16 -12.91
C ALA A 197 1.28 -11.35 -12.13
N ASN A 198 0.88 -11.46 -10.88
CA ASN A 198 1.21 -12.63 -10.07
C ASN A 198 0.55 -13.88 -10.64
N ARG A 199 1.26 -14.99 -10.61
CA ARG A 199 0.84 -16.32 -11.08
C ARG A 199 1.13 -17.40 -10.05
N PRO A 200 0.48 -18.57 -10.12
CA PRO A 200 0.53 -19.56 -9.04
C PRO A 200 1.76 -20.47 -9.06
N GLN A 201 2.64 -20.41 -10.08
CA GLN A 201 3.80 -21.28 -10.19
C GLN A 201 5.09 -20.56 -9.79
N VAL A 202 6.21 -21.30 -9.83
CA VAL A 202 7.54 -20.77 -9.50
C VAL A 202 8.13 -20.07 -10.72
N PHE A 203 8.58 -18.83 -10.55
CA PHE A 203 9.20 -17.97 -11.58
C PHE A 203 8.34 -17.78 -12.84
N ASP A 204 7.01 -17.66 -12.65
CA ASP A 204 6.08 -17.47 -13.75
C ASP A 204 5.41 -16.08 -13.78
N ASP A 205 5.68 -15.24 -12.79
CA ASP A 205 5.22 -13.84 -12.77
C ASP A 205 5.73 -13.06 -13.97
N ASN A 206 4.82 -12.39 -14.67
CA ASN A 206 5.17 -11.66 -15.88
C ASN A 206 4.50 -10.29 -15.92
N PHE A 207 5.05 -9.37 -16.71
CA PHE A 207 4.41 -8.08 -16.87
C PHE A 207 3.06 -8.22 -17.59
N ASN A 208 2.07 -7.47 -17.10
CA ASN A 208 0.75 -7.49 -17.69
C ASN A 208 0.71 -6.63 -18.96
N ARG A 209 0.70 -7.27 -20.13
CA ARG A 209 0.62 -6.58 -21.44
C ARG A 209 -0.68 -5.81 -21.63
N ASN A 210 -1.72 -6.19 -20.88
CA ASN A 210 -3.06 -5.60 -20.98
C ASN A 210 -3.23 -4.36 -20.10
N ALA A 211 -2.21 -3.98 -19.35
CA ALA A 211 -2.22 -2.80 -18.51
C ALA A 211 -0.89 -2.03 -18.58
N LYS A 212 -0.98 -0.70 -18.56
CA LYS A 212 0.17 0.21 -18.57
C LYS A 212 -0.11 1.37 -17.63
N LEU A 213 0.95 1.83 -16.99
CA LEU A 213 0.94 3.03 -16.15
C LEU A 213 2.12 3.91 -16.55
N TRP A 214 1.89 5.20 -16.77
CA TRP A 214 2.93 6.17 -17.07
C TRP A 214 2.62 7.49 -16.39
N GLY A 215 3.61 8.34 -16.27
CA GLY A 215 3.38 9.66 -15.70
C GLY A 215 4.61 10.36 -15.21
N ASN A 216 4.35 11.50 -14.61
CA ASN A 216 5.33 12.33 -13.92
C ASN A 216 4.81 12.66 -12.53
N TYR A 217 5.62 12.45 -11.50
CA TYR A 217 5.32 12.78 -10.11
C TYR A 217 6.43 13.68 -9.56
N THR A 218 6.05 14.89 -9.14
CA THR A 218 6.96 15.90 -8.61
C THR A 218 6.60 16.22 -7.17
N VAL A 219 7.58 16.22 -6.28
CA VAL A 219 7.46 16.68 -4.89
C VAL A 219 8.36 17.88 -4.69
N VAL A 220 7.81 18.95 -4.12
CA VAL A 220 8.55 20.14 -3.70
C VAL A 220 8.35 20.30 -2.19
N ASN A 221 9.46 20.22 -1.45
CA ASN A 221 9.46 20.38 0.01
C ASN A 221 9.84 21.81 0.40
N ASN A 222 9.55 22.16 1.65
CA ASN A 222 9.88 23.46 2.26
C ASN A 222 9.27 24.66 1.53
N VAL A 223 8.06 24.48 0.98
CA VAL A 223 7.30 25.58 0.37
C VAL A 223 6.74 26.48 1.48
N PRO A 224 6.96 27.79 1.42
CA PRO A 224 6.40 28.72 2.42
C PRO A 224 4.90 28.53 2.60
N LEU A 225 4.40 28.62 3.83
CA LEU A 225 3.01 28.49 4.27
C LEU A 225 2.42 27.06 4.17
N ILE A 226 2.72 26.29 3.14
CA ILE A 226 2.09 24.97 2.88
C ILE A 226 3.02 23.78 3.12
N GLN A 227 4.29 24.01 3.51
CA GLN A 227 5.33 23.04 3.78
C GLN A 227 5.72 22.20 2.58
N ASN A 228 4.86 21.34 2.05
CA ASN A 228 5.18 20.49 0.93
C ASN A 228 4.01 20.44 -0.07
N ILE A 229 4.35 20.32 -1.35
CA ILE A 229 3.39 20.14 -2.43
C ILE A 229 3.84 19.03 -3.37
N ASP A 230 2.90 18.16 -3.75
CA ASP A 230 3.07 17.22 -4.84
C ASP A 230 2.22 17.68 -6.03
N LEU A 231 2.78 17.58 -7.22
CA LEU A 231 2.12 17.84 -8.50
C LEU A 231 2.34 16.65 -9.40
N TYR A 232 1.29 16.12 -10.00
CA TYR A 232 1.44 14.93 -10.82
C TYR A 232 0.45 14.82 -11.97
N TYR A 233 0.92 14.09 -12.99
CA TYR A 233 0.12 13.55 -14.07
C TYR A 233 0.37 12.04 -14.13
N LEU A 234 -0.72 11.25 -14.17
CA LEU A 234 -0.68 9.79 -14.29
C LEU A 234 -1.59 9.36 -15.43
N GLY A 235 -1.10 8.48 -16.30
CA GLY A 235 -1.85 7.87 -17.37
C GLY A 235 -2.01 6.36 -17.13
N LEU A 236 -3.21 5.83 -17.37
CA LEU A 236 -3.55 4.42 -17.28
C LEU A 236 -4.09 3.92 -18.60
N TYR A 237 -3.65 2.74 -19.02
CA TYR A 237 -4.27 1.94 -20.06
C TYR A 237 -4.64 0.58 -19.47
N LYS A 238 -5.88 0.14 -19.75
CA LYS A 238 -6.32 -1.26 -19.57
C LYS A 238 -7.04 -1.70 -20.83
N SER A 239 -6.70 -2.91 -21.33
CA SER A 239 -7.38 -3.48 -22.51
C SER A 239 -8.82 -3.88 -22.18
N ASN A 240 -9.08 -4.25 -20.95
CA ASN A 240 -10.39 -4.60 -20.41
C ASN A 240 -10.49 -4.11 -18.97
N ALA A 241 -11.32 -3.11 -18.73
CA ALA A 241 -11.70 -2.60 -17.43
C ALA A 241 -13.23 -2.75 -17.29
N SER A 242 -13.74 -2.82 -16.06
CA SER A 242 -15.16 -2.94 -15.79
C SER A 242 -15.56 -2.05 -14.64
N PHE A 243 -16.64 -1.31 -14.83
CA PHE A 243 -17.39 -0.56 -13.84
C PHE A 243 -18.86 -0.95 -13.94
N ASP A 244 -19.69 -0.46 -13.05
CA ASP A 244 -21.12 -0.83 -13.02
C ASP A 244 -21.85 -0.53 -14.33
N ASP A 245 -21.52 0.61 -14.98
CA ASP A 245 -22.17 1.08 -16.23
C ASP A 245 -21.27 0.99 -17.49
N ALA A 246 -20.06 0.45 -17.39
CA ALA A 246 -19.17 0.37 -18.54
C ALA A 246 -18.18 -0.78 -18.45
N SER A 247 -17.94 -1.47 -19.57
CA SER A 247 -16.90 -2.51 -19.67
C SER A 247 -16.20 -2.44 -21.02
N GLY A 248 -14.86 -2.53 -21.01
CA GLY A 248 -14.04 -2.53 -22.22
C GLY A 248 -12.70 -1.79 -22.04
N LYS A 249 -12.15 -1.34 -23.17
CA LYS A 249 -10.87 -0.62 -23.22
C LYS A 249 -10.95 0.71 -22.50
N GLU A 250 -10.00 0.95 -21.59
CA GLU A 250 -9.86 2.19 -20.83
C GLU A 250 -8.54 2.89 -21.15
N ILE A 251 -8.60 4.20 -21.46
CA ILE A 251 -7.46 5.12 -21.46
C ILE A 251 -7.86 6.28 -20.54
N ARG A 252 -7.21 6.39 -19.41
CA ARG A 252 -7.53 7.37 -18.38
C ARG A 252 -6.29 8.20 -18.04
N HIS A 253 -6.51 9.50 -17.91
CA HIS A 253 -5.52 10.47 -17.49
C HIS A 253 -5.94 11.07 -16.16
N SER A 254 -5.02 11.24 -15.24
CA SER A 254 -5.25 11.84 -13.93
C SER A 254 -4.28 13.00 -13.72
N VAL A 255 -4.78 14.16 -13.37
CA VAL A 255 -3.99 15.29 -12.90
C VAL A 255 -4.35 15.57 -11.45
N GLY A 256 -3.35 15.77 -10.61
CA GLY A 256 -3.60 15.96 -9.20
C GLY A 256 -2.57 16.82 -8.51
N THR A 257 -2.98 17.33 -7.37
CA THR A 257 -2.12 18.08 -6.43
C THR A 257 -2.39 17.62 -5.02
N ARG A 258 -1.34 17.60 -4.22
CA ARG A 258 -1.38 17.25 -2.81
C ARG A 258 -0.58 18.26 -2.01
N ILE A 259 -1.16 18.83 -0.95
CA ILE A 259 -0.52 19.72 0.01
C ILE A 259 -0.42 18.98 1.34
N TRP A 260 0.78 18.90 1.93
CA TRP A 260 0.96 18.07 3.11
C TRP A 260 2.05 18.55 4.05
N LYS A 261 1.89 18.16 5.32
CA LYS A 261 2.86 18.38 6.40
C LYS A 261 2.87 17.14 7.30
N ASN A 262 4.05 16.59 7.58
CA ASN A 262 4.23 15.39 8.40
C ASN A 262 5.13 15.61 9.64
N LYS A 263 5.35 16.85 10.03
CA LYS A 263 6.19 17.22 11.20
C LYS A 263 5.46 18.20 12.09
N GLY A 264 5.76 18.13 13.42
CA GLY A 264 5.15 18.94 14.46
C GLY A 264 3.79 18.39 14.90
N ASP A 265 3.16 19.07 15.85
CA ASP A 265 1.93 18.60 16.49
C ASP A 265 0.73 18.56 15.52
N LEU A 266 0.62 19.55 14.65
CA LEU A 266 -0.38 19.60 13.58
C LEU A 266 0.22 19.02 12.30
N THR A 267 -0.36 17.94 11.78
CA THR A 267 -0.05 17.36 10.48
C THR A 267 -1.28 17.34 9.59
N TYR A 268 -1.09 17.45 8.29
CA TYR A 268 -2.18 17.45 7.32
C TYR A 268 -1.77 16.88 5.97
N ASN A 269 -2.79 16.43 5.21
CA ASN A 269 -2.66 15.86 3.88
C ASN A 269 -3.96 16.13 3.11
N PHE A 270 -3.92 17.12 2.21
CA PHE A 270 -5.03 17.50 1.35
C PHE A 270 -4.69 17.14 -0.09
N GLU A 271 -5.56 16.42 -0.75
CA GLU A 271 -5.29 15.94 -2.11
C GLU A 271 -6.55 16.07 -2.97
N THR A 272 -6.37 16.56 -4.19
CA THR A 272 -7.43 16.60 -5.21
C THR A 272 -6.93 16.02 -6.52
N VAL A 273 -7.79 15.28 -7.20
CA VAL A 273 -7.49 14.63 -8.48
C VAL A 273 -8.66 14.79 -9.42
N TYR A 274 -8.37 15.13 -10.67
CA TYR A 274 -9.32 15.07 -11.77
C TYR A 274 -8.88 14.04 -12.80
N GLN A 275 -9.85 13.26 -13.29
CA GLN A 275 -9.61 12.21 -14.27
C GLN A 275 -10.43 12.44 -15.53
N PHE A 276 -9.80 12.24 -16.70
CA PHE A 276 -10.40 12.39 -18.01
C PHE A 276 -9.88 11.31 -18.96
N GLY A 277 -10.57 11.13 -20.11
CA GLY A 277 -10.18 10.11 -21.09
C GLY A 277 -11.37 9.42 -21.73
N LYS A 278 -11.18 8.17 -22.10
CA LYS A 278 -12.19 7.34 -22.78
C LYS A 278 -12.22 5.92 -22.19
N MET A 279 -13.42 5.38 -22.03
CA MET A 279 -13.65 3.99 -21.70
C MET A 279 -14.84 3.44 -22.48
N ALA A 280 -14.61 2.36 -23.24
CA ALA A 280 -15.66 1.69 -24.04
C ALA A 280 -16.54 2.68 -24.87
N GLY A 281 -15.93 3.76 -25.38
CA GLY A 281 -16.64 4.83 -26.11
C GLY A 281 -17.15 5.99 -25.25
N LYS A 282 -17.41 5.77 -23.95
CA LYS A 282 -17.83 6.81 -23.01
C LYS A 282 -16.68 7.78 -22.69
N THR A 283 -17.03 9.03 -22.40
CA THR A 283 -16.07 10.06 -21.96
C THR A 283 -15.91 10.01 -20.46
N ILE A 284 -14.67 9.86 -19.98
CA ILE A 284 -14.35 9.88 -18.54
C ILE A 284 -14.34 11.33 -18.04
N SER A 285 -15.01 11.57 -16.90
CA SER A 285 -14.98 12.84 -16.16
C SER A 285 -15.20 12.56 -14.68
N ALA A 286 -14.14 12.19 -13.97
CA ALA A 286 -14.20 11.74 -12.58
C ALA A 286 -13.27 12.58 -11.69
N TRP A 287 -13.51 12.60 -10.38
CA TRP A 287 -12.72 13.41 -9.46
C TRP A 287 -12.76 12.88 -8.03
N THR A 288 -11.79 13.31 -7.24
CA THR A 288 -11.79 13.14 -5.79
C THR A 288 -11.20 14.34 -5.08
N VAL A 289 -11.71 14.61 -3.89
CA VAL A 289 -11.16 15.58 -2.94
C VAL A 289 -11.05 14.91 -1.58
N SER A 290 -9.87 14.97 -0.99
CA SER A 290 -9.62 14.41 0.33
C SER A 290 -8.95 15.39 1.27
N SER A 291 -9.27 15.23 2.53
CA SER A 291 -8.70 15.97 3.65
C SER A 291 -8.35 14.99 4.76
N GLN A 292 -7.14 15.09 5.27
CA GLN A 292 -6.73 14.43 6.50
C GLN A 292 -5.99 15.45 7.36
N THR A 293 -6.42 15.59 8.61
CA THR A 293 -5.79 16.48 9.61
C THR A 293 -5.63 15.70 10.90
N ASN A 294 -4.45 15.75 11.50
CA ASN A 294 -4.19 15.14 12.80
C ASN A 294 -3.54 16.18 13.72
N TYR A 295 -3.89 16.12 15.00
CA TYR A 295 -3.28 16.94 16.04
C TYR A 295 -2.81 16.04 17.19
N GLN A 296 -1.52 16.11 17.51
CA GLN A 296 -0.90 15.36 18.61
C GLN A 296 -0.78 16.24 19.85
N PHE A 297 -1.28 15.76 20.98
CA PHE A 297 -1.19 16.41 22.28
C PHE A 297 0.06 15.92 23.02
N THR A 298 1.22 16.46 22.67
CA THR A 298 2.53 15.97 23.18
C THR A 298 2.71 16.14 24.72
N ASN A 299 1.98 17.09 25.33
CA ASN A 299 2.01 17.38 26.76
C ASN A 299 1.03 16.51 27.59
N ILE A 300 0.23 15.66 26.95
CA ILE A 300 -0.70 14.74 27.60
C ILE A 300 -0.07 13.36 27.70
N LYS A 301 -0.33 12.64 28.78
CA LYS A 301 0.14 11.24 28.95
C LYS A 301 -0.29 10.40 27.73
N PHE A 302 0.61 9.57 27.23
CA PHE A 302 0.47 8.76 26.01
C PHE A 302 0.40 9.55 24.71
N SER A 303 0.62 10.88 24.75
CA SER A 303 0.65 11.77 23.57
C SER A 303 -0.45 11.46 22.57
N PRO A 304 -1.75 11.54 22.97
CA PRO A 304 -2.85 11.19 22.08
C PRO A 304 -2.83 12.04 20.82
N THR A 305 -3.11 11.42 19.69
CA THR A 305 -3.30 12.08 18.40
C THR A 305 -4.76 11.93 17.97
N VAL A 306 -5.45 13.05 17.83
CA VAL A 306 -6.81 13.08 17.26
C VAL A 306 -6.69 13.34 15.77
N GLY A 307 -7.32 12.49 14.98
CA GLY A 307 -7.34 12.56 13.53
C GLY A 307 -8.75 12.68 12.97
N LEU A 308 -8.87 13.36 11.84
CA LEU A 308 -10.07 13.35 11.00
C LEU A 308 -9.64 13.24 9.54
N LYS A 309 -10.11 12.20 8.88
CA LYS A 309 -10.00 12.05 7.43
C LYS A 309 -11.40 12.11 6.84
N THR A 310 -11.55 12.83 5.74
CA THR A 310 -12.79 12.90 4.96
C THR A 310 -12.45 12.86 3.50
N GLU A 311 -13.27 12.19 2.71
CA GLU A 311 -13.07 12.11 1.28
C GLU A 311 -14.39 12.03 0.53
N ILE A 312 -14.44 12.73 -0.60
CA ILE A 312 -15.50 12.63 -1.60
C ILE A 312 -14.89 12.12 -2.90
N ILE A 313 -15.47 11.05 -3.43
CA ILE A 313 -14.99 10.36 -4.62
C ILE A 313 -16.16 10.16 -5.57
N SER A 314 -16.05 10.71 -6.78
CA SER A 314 -17.11 10.65 -7.77
C SER A 314 -17.49 9.22 -8.16
N GLY A 315 -18.77 9.02 -8.38
CA GLY A 315 -19.40 7.86 -9.00
C GLY A 315 -20.24 8.32 -10.19
N ASP A 316 -20.69 7.38 -11.00
CA ASP A 316 -21.53 7.66 -12.15
C ASP A 316 -22.91 8.18 -11.70
N ARG A 317 -23.34 9.30 -12.26
CA ARG A 317 -24.60 9.96 -11.88
C ARG A 317 -25.78 9.54 -12.73
N GLN A 318 -25.50 9.01 -13.91
CA GLN A 318 -26.55 8.62 -14.85
C GLN A 318 -26.12 7.39 -15.65
N ALA A 319 -26.73 6.25 -15.34
CA ALA A 319 -26.49 5.02 -16.08
C ALA A 319 -26.91 5.15 -17.55
N ASN A 320 -26.19 4.42 -18.43
CA ASN A 320 -26.45 4.33 -19.86
C ASN A 320 -26.30 5.64 -20.66
N ASP A 321 -25.66 6.66 -20.13
CA ASP A 321 -25.30 7.85 -20.90
C ASP A 321 -23.90 7.70 -21.57
N ASN A 322 -23.39 8.77 -22.20
CA ASN A 322 -22.09 8.79 -22.87
C ASN A 322 -20.92 9.19 -21.93
N ARG A 323 -21.12 9.21 -20.62
CA ARG A 323 -20.12 9.57 -19.62
C ARG A 323 -19.84 8.42 -18.69
N LEU A 324 -18.67 8.41 -18.10
CA LEU A 324 -18.27 7.59 -16.97
C LEU A 324 -17.66 8.52 -15.92
N GLU A 325 -18.39 8.73 -14.84
CA GLU A 325 -17.99 9.64 -13.78
C GLU A 325 -17.39 8.88 -12.57
N THR A 326 -17.34 7.54 -12.64
CA THR A 326 -16.71 6.70 -11.63
C THR A 326 -15.20 6.91 -11.59
N PHE A 327 -14.71 7.30 -10.43
CA PHE A 327 -13.27 7.47 -10.18
C PHE A 327 -12.55 6.12 -10.15
N ASN A 328 -11.38 6.05 -10.79
CA ASN A 328 -10.50 4.88 -10.75
C ASN A 328 -9.26 5.20 -9.93
N PRO A 329 -9.04 4.54 -8.78
CA PRO A 329 -7.87 4.78 -7.92
C PRO A 329 -6.56 4.22 -8.47
N LEU A 330 -6.55 3.66 -9.69
CA LEU A 330 -5.40 3.05 -10.36
C LEU A 330 -4.85 1.82 -9.62
N TYR A 331 -3.86 2.00 -8.74
CA TYR A 331 -3.20 0.96 -7.94
C TYR A 331 -3.05 1.40 -6.47
N PRO A 332 -4.15 1.60 -5.75
CA PRO A 332 -4.14 2.20 -4.43
C PRO A 332 -3.57 1.26 -3.36
N ARG A 333 -3.21 1.83 -2.21
CA ARG A 333 -3.07 1.08 -0.98
C ARG A 333 -4.43 0.52 -0.56
N GLY A 334 -4.54 -0.79 -0.32
CA GLY A 334 -5.81 -1.42 0.02
C GLY A 334 -6.49 -0.86 1.26
N ALA A 335 -5.79 -0.78 2.38
CA ALA A 335 -6.29 -0.27 3.65
C ALA A 335 -6.30 1.27 3.74
N TYR A 336 -6.64 1.98 2.66
CA TYR A 336 -6.78 3.44 2.67
C TYR A 336 -8.10 3.86 3.32
N PHE A 337 -9.16 3.11 3.08
CA PHE A 337 -10.51 3.29 3.63
C PHE A 337 -10.83 2.14 4.59
N GLY A 338 -10.37 2.29 5.82
CA GLY A 338 -10.59 1.31 6.87
C GLY A 338 -9.64 0.10 6.83
N LEU A 339 -9.44 -0.48 7.98
CA LEU A 339 -8.47 -1.54 8.24
C LEU A 339 -8.68 -2.78 7.37
N VAL A 340 -9.94 -3.15 7.14
CA VAL A 340 -10.30 -4.41 6.45
C VAL A 340 -10.21 -4.31 4.93
N ALA A 341 -10.12 -3.10 4.39
CA ALA A 341 -10.03 -2.85 2.95
C ALA A 341 -11.18 -3.47 2.11
N LEU A 342 -12.40 -3.51 2.66
CA LEU A 342 -13.59 -4.04 1.97
C LEU A 342 -14.06 -3.10 0.88
N ILE A 343 -13.99 -1.80 1.13
CA ILE A 343 -14.48 -0.73 0.26
C ILE A 343 -13.30 0.02 -0.34
N GLY A 344 -13.31 0.17 -1.65
CA GLY A 344 -12.30 0.90 -2.41
C GLY A 344 -12.71 2.34 -2.69
N PRO A 345 -11.75 3.18 -3.13
CA PRO A 345 -11.96 4.59 -3.37
C PRO A 345 -12.62 4.86 -4.75
N SER A 346 -13.86 4.45 -4.90
CA SER A 346 -14.71 4.71 -6.08
C SER A 346 -16.15 4.87 -5.62
N ASN A 347 -16.85 5.89 -6.11
CA ASN A 347 -18.24 6.20 -5.74
C ASN A 347 -18.44 6.24 -4.20
N LEU A 348 -17.62 7.01 -3.49
CA LEU A 348 -17.59 6.97 -2.04
C LEU A 348 -17.60 8.38 -1.44
N PHE A 349 -18.32 8.53 -0.35
CA PHE A 349 -18.13 9.61 0.62
C PHE A 349 -17.82 8.97 1.97
N ASP A 350 -16.70 9.39 2.60
CA ASP A 350 -16.31 8.86 3.90
C ASP A 350 -15.95 9.94 4.91
N ILE A 351 -16.25 9.66 6.17
CA ILE A 351 -15.85 10.44 7.35
C ILE A 351 -15.21 9.47 8.33
N HIS A 352 -13.97 9.74 8.71
CA HIS A 352 -13.11 8.81 9.43
C HIS A 352 -12.38 9.50 10.59
N PRO A 353 -13.02 9.73 11.75
CA PRO A 353 -12.34 10.14 12.97
C PRO A 353 -11.45 9.02 13.52
N SER A 354 -10.30 9.39 14.06
CA SER A 354 -9.35 8.46 14.68
C SER A 354 -8.74 9.02 15.95
N LEU A 355 -8.27 8.11 16.80
CA LEU A 355 -7.57 8.41 18.04
C LEU A 355 -6.42 7.42 18.23
N ASP A 356 -5.19 7.93 18.21
CA ASP A 356 -4.00 7.14 18.39
C ASP A 356 -3.28 7.49 19.69
N PHE A 357 -2.58 6.51 20.28
CA PHE A 357 -1.85 6.63 21.53
C PHE A 357 -0.45 6.04 21.43
N ASN A 358 0.53 6.72 21.98
CA ASN A 358 1.86 6.19 22.26
C ASN A 358 1.92 5.71 23.73
N LEU A 359 1.53 4.46 23.98
CA LEU A 359 1.46 3.89 25.33
C LEU A 359 2.84 3.75 25.97
N SER A 360 3.87 3.52 25.16
CA SER A 360 5.28 3.54 25.53
C SER A 360 6.14 3.76 24.26
N ASN A 361 7.47 3.78 24.42
CA ASN A 361 8.42 3.86 23.29
C ASN A 361 8.35 2.63 22.34
N ARG A 362 7.65 1.57 22.73
CA ARG A 362 7.53 0.31 21.98
C ARG A 362 6.09 -0.11 21.71
N VAL A 363 5.11 0.54 22.33
CA VAL A 363 3.70 0.15 22.21
C VAL A 363 2.89 1.35 21.77
N SER A 364 2.19 1.20 20.66
CA SER A 364 1.18 2.15 20.19
C SER A 364 -0.17 1.45 19.99
N ALA A 365 -1.24 2.19 20.16
CA ALA A 365 -2.60 1.72 19.93
C ALA A 365 -3.38 2.77 19.16
N GLY A 366 -4.33 2.34 18.33
CA GLY A 366 -5.21 3.21 17.58
C GLY A 366 -6.63 2.66 17.57
N ILE A 367 -7.58 3.58 17.49
CA ILE A 367 -9.00 3.31 17.26
C ILE A 367 -9.46 4.27 16.18
N ASP A 368 -10.21 3.77 15.22
CA ASP A 368 -10.88 4.57 14.21
C ASP A 368 -12.32 4.14 14.00
N TYR A 369 -13.16 5.06 13.54
CA TYR A 369 -14.56 4.82 13.30
C TYR A 369 -14.99 5.45 11.98
N ASP A 370 -15.17 4.62 10.96
CA ASP A 370 -15.48 5.05 9.61
C ASP A 370 -16.98 5.05 9.35
N PHE A 371 -17.44 6.06 8.64
CA PHE A 371 -18.79 6.16 8.09
C PHE A 371 -18.71 6.18 6.57
N PHE A 372 -19.48 5.32 5.90
CA PHE A 372 -19.41 5.14 4.46
C PHE A 372 -20.76 5.38 3.79
N TRP A 373 -20.76 6.17 2.71
CA TRP A 373 -21.91 6.41 1.84
C TRP A 373 -21.50 6.27 0.37
N ARG A 374 -22.40 5.79 -0.47
CA ARG A 374 -22.27 5.98 -1.90
C ARG A 374 -22.37 7.47 -2.23
N TRP A 375 -21.48 7.99 -3.07
CA TRP A 375 -21.60 9.35 -3.58
C TRP A 375 -22.81 9.48 -4.52
N SER A 376 -22.94 8.58 -5.49
CA SER A 376 -24.07 8.45 -6.40
C SER A 376 -24.84 7.15 -6.11
N ILE A 377 -26.18 7.22 -6.12
CA ILE A 377 -27.04 6.03 -6.04
C ILE A 377 -27.09 5.24 -7.35
N ASN A 378 -26.71 5.87 -8.47
CA ASN A 378 -26.73 5.25 -9.81
C ASN A 378 -25.43 4.48 -10.10
N ASP A 379 -24.53 4.36 -9.13
CA ASP A 379 -23.26 3.63 -9.26
C ASP A 379 -23.07 2.70 -8.07
N GLY A 380 -22.35 1.60 -8.29
CA GLY A 380 -22.11 0.57 -7.33
C GLY A 380 -21.03 0.91 -6.29
N ILE A 381 -20.72 -0.06 -5.42
CA ILE A 381 -19.53 -0.03 -4.55
C ILE A 381 -18.48 -0.98 -5.10
N TYR A 382 -17.22 -0.61 -4.88
CA TYR A 382 -16.06 -1.29 -5.45
C TYR A 382 -15.06 -1.71 -4.38
N ALA A 383 -14.38 -2.82 -4.60
CA ALA A 383 -13.21 -3.20 -3.84
C ALA A 383 -11.99 -2.32 -4.20
N PRO A 384 -10.90 -2.31 -3.41
CA PRO A 384 -9.70 -1.50 -3.70
C PRO A 384 -9.04 -1.77 -5.07
N ASN A 385 -9.23 -2.95 -5.63
CA ASN A 385 -8.76 -3.32 -6.97
C ASN A 385 -9.72 -2.88 -8.10
N VAL A 386 -10.78 -2.12 -7.76
CA VAL A 386 -11.85 -1.63 -8.67
C VAL A 386 -12.79 -2.74 -9.15
N GLN A 387 -12.76 -3.91 -8.54
CA GLN A 387 -13.76 -4.93 -8.77
C GLN A 387 -15.11 -4.47 -8.19
N LEU A 388 -16.18 -4.54 -8.99
CA LEU A 388 -17.53 -4.26 -8.51
C LEU A 388 -17.92 -5.28 -7.42
N VAL A 389 -18.34 -4.80 -6.26
CA VAL A 389 -18.80 -5.62 -5.13
C VAL A 389 -20.31 -5.77 -5.20
N TYR A 390 -21.03 -4.65 -5.26
CA TYR A 390 -22.47 -4.58 -5.47
C TYR A 390 -22.79 -3.50 -6.51
N SER A 391 -23.68 -3.80 -7.44
CA SER A 391 -24.23 -2.82 -8.39
C SER A 391 -25.07 -1.78 -7.65
N GLY A 392 -25.07 -0.56 -8.15
CA GLY A 392 -25.95 0.50 -7.69
C GLY A 392 -27.29 0.55 -8.38
N GLN A 393 -27.48 -0.24 -9.46
CA GLN A 393 -28.66 -0.18 -10.29
C GLN A 393 -29.91 -0.66 -9.55
N ASN A 394 -30.96 0.16 -9.59
CA ASN A 394 -32.24 -0.10 -8.91
C ASN A 394 -32.15 -0.19 -7.39
N LEU A 395 -31.15 0.43 -6.77
CA LEU A 395 -30.98 0.51 -5.32
C LEU A 395 -30.95 1.98 -4.89
N ASP A 396 -31.81 2.36 -3.94
CA ASP A 396 -32.02 3.75 -3.56
C ASP A 396 -31.18 4.18 -2.34
N GLU A 397 -30.76 3.22 -1.52
CA GLU A 397 -30.06 3.49 -0.27
C GLU A 397 -28.63 3.96 -0.49
N LYS A 398 -28.23 5.05 0.17
CA LYS A 398 -26.88 5.63 0.12
C LYS A 398 -25.95 5.11 1.16
N PHE A 399 -26.45 4.91 2.39
CA PHE A 399 -25.62 4.59 3.54
C PHE A 399 -25.15 3.14 3.48
N ILE A 400 -23.84 2.95 3.30
CA ILE A 400 -23.23 1.62 3.19
C ILE A 400 -23.08 0.99 4.58
N GLY A 401 -22.64 1.76 5.58
CA GLY A 401 -22.45 1.28 6.93
C GLY A 401 -21.34 2.01 7.67
N THR A 402 -20.96 1.45 8.81
CA THR A 402 -19.86 1.96 9.64
C THR A 402 -18.86 0.87 9.97
N GLN A 403 -17.61 1.25 10.16
CA GLN A 403 -16.56 0.35 10.63
C GLN A 403 -15.93 0.92 11.90
N LEU A 404 -15.93 0.17 12.98
CA LEU A 404 -15.10 0.39 14.14
C LEU A 404 -13.87 -0.50 14.01
N ALA A 405 -12.68 0.09 14.04
CA ALA A 405 -11.43 -0.66 13.99
C ALA A 405 -10.49 -0.27 15.12
N ALA A 406 -9.69 -1.22 15.58
CA ALA A 406 -8.66 -1.02 16.59
C ALA A 406 -7.40 -1.78 16.22
N ASN A 407 -6.26 -1.20 16.55
CA ASN A 407 -4.96 -1.83 16.39
C ASN A 407 -4.08 -1.62 17.61
N LEU A 408 -3.20 -2.59 17.85
CA LEU A 408 -2.16 -2.55 18.88
C LEU A 408 -0.86 -3.00 18.24
N ASN A 409 0.15 -2.13 18.26
CA ASN A 409 1.48 -2.42 17.73
C ASN A 409 2.49 -2.53 18.88
N PHE A 410 3.32 -3.55 18.84
CA PHE A 410 4.38 -3.76 19.80
C PHE A 410 5.72 -4.03 19.10
N ASP A 411 6.64 -3.07 19.18
CA ASP A 411 8.02 -3.21 18.72
C ASP A 411 8.83 -3.96 19.77
N VAL A 412 8.94 -5.29 19.62
CA VAL A 412 9.74 -6.14 20.52
C VAL A 412 11.20 -5.65 20.54
N ASN A 413 11.73 -5.37 19.34
CA ASN A 413 13.02 -4.72 19.12
C ASN A 413 13.04 -4.08 17.72
N SER A 414 14.20 -3.59 17.27
CA SER A 414 14.34 -2.94 15.94
C SER A 414 14.10 -3.87 14.75
N PHE A 415 14.06 -5.18 14.95
CA PHE A 415 13.91 -6.19 13.91
C PHE A 415 12.51 -6.84 13.92
N LEU A 416 11.89 -6.99 15.09
CA LEU A 416 10.64 -7.72 15.28
C LEU A 416 9.56 -6.80 15.79
N SER A 417 8.45 -6.74 15.08
CA SER A 417 7.20 -6.11 15.49
C SER A 417 6.04 -7.12 15.52
N LEU A 418 5.14 -6.91 16.45
CA LEU A 418 3.87 -7.64 16.56
C LEU A 418 2.74 -6.63 16.43
N THR A 419 1.72 -6.99 15.65
CA THR A 419 0.52 -6.18 15.47
C THR A 419 -0.71 -7.05 15.72
N ALA A 420 -1.64 -6.56 16.53
CA ALA A 420 -2.98 -7.13 16.68
C ALA A 420 -3.99 -6.14 16.14
N GLU A 421 -4.97 -6.63 15.38
CA GLU A 421 -5.99 -5.83 14.70
C GLU A 421 -7.36 -6.47 14.90
N ALA A 422 -8.38 -5.63 15.06
CA ALA A 422 -9.77 -6.05 15.08
C ALA A 422 -10.64 -5.00 14.41
N ALA A 423 -11.67 -5.43 13.67
CA ALA A 423 -12.66 -4.55 13.10
C ALA A 423 -14.05 -5.18 13.12
N TRP A 424 -15.04 -4.32 13.31
CA TRP A 424 -16.45 -4.62 13.17
C TRP A 424 -17.08 -3.67 12.18
N PHE A 425 -17.60 -4.21 11.08
CA PHE A 425 -18.35 -3.45 10.10
C PHE A 425 -19.83 -3.69 10.30
N ASN A 426 -20.56 -2.66 10.72
CA ASN A 426 -22.01 -2.68 10.85
C ASN A 426 -22.64 -2.36 9.48
N ALA A 427 -23.37 -3.34 8.92
CA ALA A 427 -23.97 -3.20 7.60
C ALA A 427 -25.14 -2.22 7.61
N GLY A 428 -25.06 -1.19 6.79
CA GLY A 428 -26.08 -0.18 6.59
C GLY A 428 -27.22 -0.61 5.66
N PRO A 429 -28.20 0.29 5.43
CA PRO A 429 -29.35 0.03 4.58
C PRO A 429 -28.98 -0.43 3.17
N PHE A 430 -27.96 0.21 2.53
CA PHE A 430 -27.55 -0.19 1.18
C PHE A 430 -27.13 -1.67 1.11
N LEU A 431 -26.31 -2.15 2.05
CA LEU A 431 -25.87 -3.55 2.06
C LEU A 431 -27.03 -4.54 2.34
N LYS A 432 -28.05 -4.10 3.07
CA LYS A 432 -29.26 -4.88 3.34
C LYS A 432 -30.22 -4.88 2.15
N GLU A 433 -30.18 -3.85 1.33
CA GLU A 433 -30.93 -3.78 0.06
C GLU A 433 -30.23 -4.58 -1.05
N ALA A 434 -28.89 -4.50 -1.11
CA ALA A 434 -28.07 -5.11 -2.16
C ALA A 434 -27.81 -6.60 -1.96
N GLY A 435 -27.86 -7.10 -0.71
CA GLY A 435 -27.52 -8.47 -0.37
C GLY A 435 -28.00 -8.88 1.00
N THR A 436 -27.32 -9.85 1.62
CA THR A 436 -27.67 -10.38 2.95
C THR A 436 -27.54 -9.32 4.06
N GLY A 437 -26.57 -8.41 3.95
CA GLY A 437 -26.39 -7.28 4.86
C GLY A 437 -26.11 -7.67 6.32
N LYS A 438 -25.38 -8.76 6.54
CA LYS A 438 -24.88 -9.14 7.88
C LYS A 438 -23.69 -8.27 8.27
N ASP A 439 -23.51 -8.07 9.56
CA ASP A 439 -22.31 -7.44 10.09
C ASP A 439 -21.09 -8.32 9.80
N TYR A 440 -19.98 -7.65 9.39
CA TYR A 440 -18.71 -8.32 9.12
C TYR A 440 -17.75 -8.12 10.30
N TYR A 441 -17.05 -9.17 10.70
CA TYR A 441 -16.04 -9.12 11.75
C TYR A 441 -14.69 -9.59 11.21
N TYR A 442 -13.65 -8.89 11.62
CA TYR A 442 -12.27 -9.17 11.25
C TYR A 442 -11.38 -9.15 12.49
N SER A 443 -10.44 -10.07 12.56
CA SER A 443 -9.34 -10.00 13.51
C SER A 443 -8.08 -10.56 12.88
N ALA A 444 -6.92 -9.97 13.22
CA ALA A 444 -5.64 -10.44 12.74
C ALA A 444 -4.54 -10.27 13.79
N VAL A 445 -3.57 -11.18 13.76
CA VAL A 445 -2.31 -11.06 14.51
C VAL A 445 -1.17 -11.25 13.52
N THR A 446 -0.27 -10.27 13.48
CA THR A 446 0.88 -10.24 12.58
C THR A 446 2.17 -10.21 13.36
N ALA A 447 3.13 -11.06 13.01
CA ALA A 447 4.53 -10.98 13.42
C ALA A 447 5.38 -10.66 12.18
N GLN A 448 6.12 -9.56 12.23
CA GLN A 448 6.98 -9.12 11.14
C GLN A 448 8.41 -8.96 11.61
N PHE A 449 9.31 -9.69 10.97
CA PHE A 449 10.75 -9.62 11.20
C PHE A 449 11.46 -9.04 9.98
N LYS A 450 12.24 -7.99 10.18
CA LYS A 450 13.06 -7.31 9.15
C LYS A 450 14.53 -7.44 9.53
N PHE A 451 15.36 -7.74 8.54
CA PHE A 451 16.80 -7.89 8.73
C PHE A 451 17.61 -7.37 7.55
#